data_168e335381d73df80b1ed3e6f497ccdb
#
_entry.id   168e335381d73df80b1ed3e6f497ccdb
#
_cell.length_a   1.000
_cell.length_b   1.000
_cell.length_c   1.000
_cell.angle_alpha   90.00
_cell.angle_beta   90.00
_cell.angle_gamma   90.00
#
_symmetry.space_group_name_H-M   'P 1'
#
loop_
_entity.id
_entity.type
_entity.pdbx_description
1 polymer ?
#
loop_
_entity_poly.entity_id
_entity_poly.type
_entity_poly.pdbx_seq_one_letter_code
_entity_poly.pdbx_strand_id
1 'polypeptide(L)'
;MQKHTKIHGFAKFKLIVILALMSSIAPLSTDMYLPALSHVEQSFQTNSFLTQLSIASFFIAFALGQLIYGPLSDIFGRKIPALVGIFFFIVSSLFCVIIDDIYAFIALRFFEALGGCAGVVIARAIVNDLFEIKEAAGIFALMMVFSSLA
;
A
#
# COMPACT_ATOMS: atom_id res chain seq x y z
N MET A 1 17.16 -13.51 19.59
CA MET A 1 17.24 -14.83 18.91
C MET A 1 16.04 -14.95 17.97
N GLN A 2 16.22 -14.61 16.69
CA GLN A 2 15.16 -14.76 15.68
C GLN A 2 15.00 -16.25 15.37
N LYS A 3 13.82 -16.81 15.66
CA LYS A 3 13.44 -18.15 15.20
C LYS A 3 13.13 -18.06 13.70
N HIS A 4 14.11 -18.35 12.85
CA HIS A 4 13.84 -18.60 11.44
C HIS A 4 12.99 -19.88 11.34
N THR A 5 11.70 -19.70 11.18
CA THR A 5 10.78 -20.81 10.96
C THR A 5 11.00 -21.30 9.52
N LYS A 6 11.55 -22.50 9.35
CA LYS A 6 11.69 -23.13 8.03
C LYS A 6 10.31 -23.44 7.46
N ILE A 7 9.76 -22.48 6.71
CA ILE A 7 8.53 -22.66 5.94
C ILE A 7 8.91 -23.40 4.65
N HIS A 8 8.41 -24.63 4.47
CA HIS A 8 8.78 -25.49 3.34
C HIS A 8 7.73 -25.44 2.21
N GLY A 9 8.23 -25.45 0.96
CA GLY A 9 7.45 -25.75 -0.22
C GLY A 9 6.28 -24.82 -0.53
N PHE A 10 5.11 -25.38 -0.67
CA PHE A 10 3.89 -24.69 -1.12
C PHE A 10 3.42 -23.55 -0.18
N ALA A 11 3.64 -23.68 1.13
CA ALA A 11 3.30 -22.64 2.10
C ALA A 11 4.19 -21.40 1.94
N LYS A 12 5.48 -21.59 1.63
CA LYS A 12 6.43 -20.53 1.32
C LYS A 12 6.00 -19.75 0.07
N PHE A 13 5.65 -20.46 -1.00
CA PHE A 13 5.18 -19.86 -2.24
C PHE A 13 3.90 -19.04 -2.04
N LYS A 14 2.89 -19.59 -1.36
CA LYS A 14 1.66 -18.86 -1.00
C LYS A 14 1.94 -17.57 -0.23
N LEU A 15 2.83 -17.64 0.76
CA LEU A 15 3.18 -16.48 1.57
C LEU A 15 3.82 -15.39 0.71
N ILE A 16 4.77 -15.74 -0.16
CA ILE A 16 5.44 -14.79 -1.05
C ILE A 16 4.44 -14.11 -1.99
N VAL A 17 3.52 -14.87 -2.57
CA VAL A 17 2.47 -14.33 -3.45
C VAL A 17 1.57 -13.34 -2.70
N ILE A 18 1.12 -13.69 -1.48
CA ILE A 18 0.29 -12.81 -0.66
C ILE A 18 1.03 -11.51 -0.32
N LEU A 19 2.31 -11.60 0.08
CA LEU A 19 3.12 -10.43 0.41
C LEU A 19 3.40 -9.56 -0.82
N ALA A 20 3.62 -10.16 -1.98
CA ALA A 20 3.77 -9.45 -3.24
C ALA A 20 2.49 -8.69 -3.63
N LEU A 21 1.32 -9.34 -3.54
CA LEU A 21 0.04 -8.70 -3.78
C LEU A 21 -0.22 -7.55 -2.80
N MET A 22 0.03 -7.74 -1.51
CA MET A 22 -0.11 -6.66 -0.51
C MET A 22 0.77 -5.46 -0.83
N SER A 23 2.01 -5.69 -1.28
CA SER A 23 2.94 -4.60 -1.62
C SER A 23 2.60 -3.90 -2.93
N SER A 24 1.84 -4.52 -3.82
CA SER A 24 1.45 -3.96 -5.13
C SER A 24 0.20 -3.09 -5.06
N ILE A 25 -0.60 -3.15 -3.99
CA ILE A 25 -1.87 -2.43 -3.86
C ILE A 25 -1.69 -0.91 -4.05
N ALA A 26 -0.74 -0.30 -3.36
CA ALA A 26 -0.52 1.15 -3.41
C ALA A 26 0.06 1.63 -4.76
N PRO A 27 1.11 1.00 -5.33
CA PRO A 27 1.57 1.30 -6.69
C PRO A 27 0.45 1.16 -7.73
N LEU A 28 -0.30 0.07 -7.69
CA LEU A 28 -1.39 -0.19 -8.63
C LEU A 28 -2.46 0.93 -8.57
N SER A 29 -2.87 1.32 -7.36
CA SER A 29 -3.81 2.44 -7.17
C SER A 29 -3.30 3.74 -7.79
N THR A 30 -2.00 4.02 -7.67
CA THR A 30 -1.40 5.23 -8.23
C THR A 30 -1.30 5.15 -9.75
N ASP A 31 -0.84 4.02 -10.30
CA ASP A 31 -0.62 3.83 -11.73
C ASP A 31 -1.94 3.85 -12.52
N MET A 32 -3.00 3.28 -11.95
CA MET A 32 -4.36 3.37 -12.53
C MET A 32 -4.96 4.77 -12.43
N TYR A 33 -4.57 5.55 -11.42
CA TYR A 33 -5.08 6.90 -11.22
C TYR A 33 -4.47 7.92 -12.15
N LEU A 34 -3.17 7.78 -12.51
CA LEU A 34 -2.47 8.74 -13.38
C LEU A 34 -3.18 8.98 -14.74
N PRO A 35 -3.59 7.96 -15.51
CA PRO A 35 -4.32 8.18 -16.75
C PRO A 35 -5.75 8.71 -16.52
N ALA A 36 -6.31 8.51 -15.33
CA ALA A 36 -7.66 8.98 -15.00
C ALA A 36 -7.72 10.48 -14.58
N LEU A 37 -6.58 11.15 -14.41
CA LEU A 37 -6.51 12.55 -13.94
C LEU A 37 -7.39 13.50 -14.71
N SER A 38 -7.38 13.42 -16.04
CA SER A 38 -8.22 14.26 -16.90
C SER A 38 -9.72 14.01 -16.73
N HIS A 39 -10.09 12.75 -16.46
CA HIS A 39 -11.48 12.41 -16.15
C HIS A 39 -11.90 12.93 -14.76
N VAL A 40 -11.03 12.87 -13.78
CA VAL A 40 -11.28 13.41 -12.43
C VAL A 40 -11.47 14.93 -12.52
N GLU A 41 -10.61 15.64 -13.26
CA GLU A 41 -10.73 17.10 -13.48
C GLU A 41 -12.09 17.48 -14.09
N GLN A 42 -12.54 16.72 -15.09
CA GLN A 42 -13.84 16.94 -15.73
C GLN A 42 -15.01 16.58 -14.82
N SER A 43 -14.94 15.44 -14.11
CA SER A 43 -16.03 14.96 -13.25
C SER A 43 -16.29 15.89 -12.06
N PHE A 44 -15.25 16.41 -11.45
CA PHE A 44 -15.37 17.36 -10.33
C PHE A 44 -15.45 18.82 -10.77
N GLN A 45 -15.45 19.10 -12.09
CA GLN A 45 -15.45 20.46 -12.66
C GLN A 45 -14.42 21.37 -11.98
N THR A 46 -13.24 20.84 -11.77
CA THR A 46 -12.16 21.46 -11.00
C THR A 46 -10.98 21.82 -11.90
N ASN A 47 -9.94 22.41 -11.33
CA ASN A 47 -8.72 22.75 -12.03
C ASN A 47 -7.63 21.69 -11.83
N SER A 48 -6.64 21.68 -12.72
CA SER A 48 -5.50 20.77 -12.67
C SER A 48 -4.70 20.86 -11.38
N PHE A 49 -4.73 22.00 -10.69
CA PHE A 49 -4.03 22.17 -9.41
C PHE A 49 -4.63 21.30 -8.31
N LEU A 50 -5.96 21.27 -8.13
CA LEU A 50 -6.62 20.44 -7.12
C LEU A 50 -6.51 18.96 -7.46
N THR A 51 -6.57 18.61 -8.74
CA THR A 51 -6.37 17.24 -9.18
C THR A 51 -4.94 16.74 -8.89
N GLN A 52 -3.93 17.55 -9.15
CA GLN A 52 -2.53 17.24 -8.78
C GLN A 52 -2.33 17.21 -7.26
N LEU A 53 -3.04 18.06 -6.50
CA LEU A 53 -2.99 18.05 -5.05
C LEU A 53 -3.49 16.72 -4.47
N SER A 54 -4.43 16.03 -5.12
CA SER A 54 -4.86 14.69 -4.70
C SER A 54 -3.73 13.66 -4.79
N ILE A 55 -2.87 13.74 -5.81
CA ILE A 55 -1.68 12.88 -5.93
C ILE A 55 -0.65 13.26 -4.85
N ALA A 56 -0.40 14.55 -4.69
CA ALA A 56 0.55 15.00 -3.66
C ALA A 56 0.10 14.58 -2.25
N SER A 57 -1.18 14.69 -1.95
CA SER A 57 -1.79 14.22 -0.70
C SER A 57 -1.56 12.72 -0.49
N PHE A 58 -1.74 11.91 -1.54
CA PHE A 58 -1.49 10.47 -1.51
C PHE A 58 -0.02 10.17 -1.16
N PHE A 59 0.94 10.79 -1.86
CA PHE A 59 2.36 10.55 -1.59
C PHE A 59 2.81 11.04 -0.21
N ILE A 60 2.29 12.17 0.25
CA ILE A 60 2.56 12.67 1.62
C ILE A 60 2.07 11.67 2.66
N ALA A 61 0.82 11.22 2.53
CA ALA A 61 0.24 10.21 3.43
C ALA A 61 1.01 8.89 3.39
N PHE A 62 1.44 8.46 2.20
CA PHE A 62 2.24 7.26 2.01
C PHE A 62 3.59 7.35 2.72
N ALA A 63 4.27 8.50 2.62
CA ALA A 63 5.53 8.74 3.32
C ALA A 63 5.36 8.77 4.84
N LEU A 64 4.32 9.45 5.34
CA LEU A 64 3.98 9.46 6.77
C LEU A 64 3.64 8.06 7.28
N GLY A 65 2.88 7.30 6.50
CA GLY A 65 2.53 5.92 6.82
C GLY A 65 3.76 5.03 6.99
N GLN A 66 4.80 5.20 6.19
CA GLN A 66 6.05 4.43 6.34
C GLN A 66 6.73 4.66 7.69
N LEU A 67 6.68 5.89 8.19
CA LEU A 67 7.24 6.23 9.51
C LEU A 67 6.40 5.67 10.67
N ILE A 68 5.08 5.60 10.49
CA ILE A 68 4.14 5.17 11.54
C ILE A 68 4.06 3.64 11.60
N TYR A 69 3.88 2.96 10.46
CA TYR A 69 3.63 1.52 10.43
C TYR A 69 4.85 0.67 10.79
N GLY A 70 6.08 1.19 10.62
CA GLY A 70 7.28 0.52 11.07
C GLY A 70 7.21 0.20 12.58
N PRO A 71 7.30 1.21 13.44
CA PRO A 71 7.24 1.04 14.90
C PRO A 71 5.92 0.41 15.38
N LEU A 72 4.79 0.77 14.74
CA LEU A 72 3.48 0.27 15.13
C LEU A 72 3.38 -1.26 14.94
N SER A 73 3.94 -1.77 13.85
CA SER A 73 3.95 -3.21 13.57
C SER A 73 4.90 -3.99 14.48
N ASP A 74 5.88 -3.33 15.07
CA ASP A 74 6.78 -3.95 16.05
C ASP A 74 6.12 -4.08 17.43
N ILE A 75 5.25 -3.12 17.79
CA ILE A 75 4.54 -3.10 19.09
C ILE A 75 3.31 -4.03 19.07
N PHE A 76 2.44 -3.90 18.07
CA PHE A 76 1.15 -4.60 18.00
C PHE A 76 1.22 -5.91 17.20
N GLY A 77 2.39 -6.25 16.68
CA GLY A 77 2.56 -7.40 15.78
C GLY A 77 2.16 -7.06 14.34
N ARG A 78 2.56 -7.91 13.41
CA ARG A 78 2.38 -7.67 11.95
C ARG A 78 0.93 -7.75 11.49
N LYS A 79 0.10 -8.58 12.15
CA LYS A 79 -1.26 -8.90 11.69
C LYS A 79 -2.24 -7.75 11.87
N ILE A 80 -2.25 -7.12 13.06
CA ILE A 80 -3.26 -6.09 13.40
C ILE A 80 -3.09 -4.84 12.52
N PRO A 81 -1.89 -4.22 12.41
CA PRO A 81 -1.72 -3.05 11.55
C PRO A 81 -1.97 -3.35 10.07
N ALA A 82 -1.66 -4.58 9.60
CA ALA A 82 -1.96 -4.99 8.23
C ALA A 82 -3.47 -5.00 7.95
N LEU A 83 -4.26 -5.61 8.84
CA LEU A 83 -5.72 -5.68 8.69
C LEU A 83 -6.36 -4.29 8.77
N VAL A 84 -5.92 -3.47 9.72
CA VAL A 84 -6.40 -2.09 9.89
C VAL A 84 -6.06 -1.27 8.64
N GLY A 85 -4.84 -1.37 8.13
CA GLY A 85 -4.43 -0.66 6.92
C GLY A 85 -5.24 -1.07 5.69
N ILE A 86 -5.43 -2.36 5.46
CA ILE A 86 -6.24 -2.86 4.34
C ILE A 86 -7.70 -2.41 4.48
N PHE A 87 -8.25 -2.43 5.70
CA PHE A 87 -9.61 -1.94 5.96
C PHE A 87 -9.75 -0.45 5.60
N PHE A 88 -8.82 0.39 6.07
CA PHE A 88 -8.80 1.82 5.71
C PHE A 88 -8.66 2.03 4.20
N PHE A 89 -7.81 1.27 3.53
CA PHE A 89 -7.66 1.33 2.08
C PHE A 89 -8.97 1.05 1.35
N ILE A 90 -9.64 -0.08 1.69
CA ILE A 90 -10.90 -0.49 1.05
C ILE A 90 -12.00 0.54 1.29
N VAL A 91 -12.17 0.98 2.53
CA VAL A 91 -13.22 1.95 2.90
C VAL A 91 -13.00 3.28 2.19
N SER A 92 -11.77 3.81 2.23
CA SER A 92 -11.46 5.07 1.55
C SER A 92 -11.64 4.97 0.03
N SER A 93 -11.22 3.87 -0.58
CA SER A 93 -11.38 3.64 -2.01
C SER A 93 -12.87 3.56 -2.42
N LEU A 94 -13.71 2.90 -1.62
CA LEU A 94 -15.15 2.86 -1.88
C LEU A 94 -15.80 4.25 -1.77
N PHE A 95 -15.41 5.03 -0.77
CA PHE A 95 -15.93 6.40 -0.62
C PHE A 95 -15.46 7.33 -1.75
N CYS A 96 -14.25 7.14 -2.30
CA CYS A 96 -13.78 7.89 -3.46
C CYS A 96 -14.70 7.76 -4.70
N VAL A 97 -15.45 6.66 -4.82
CA VAL A 97 -16.39 6.44 -5.94
C VAL A 97 -17.69 7.22 -5.77
N ILE A 98 -18.09 7.52 -4.54
CA ILE A 98 -19.42 8.06 -4.19
C ILE A 98 -19.36 9.59 -4.00
N ILE A 99 -18.18 10.13 -3.69
CA ILE A 99 -18.04 11.53 -3.30
C ILE A 99 -18.03 12.46 -4.53
N ASP A 100 -18.75 13.57 -4.44
CA ASP A 100 -18.84 14.60 -5.49
C ASP A 100 -17.99 15.86 -5.18
N ASP A 101 -17.42 15.96 -3.97
CA ASP A 101 -16.59 17.08 -3.56
C ASP A 101 -15.09 16.77 -3.69
N ILE A 102 -14.37 17.65 -4.41
CA ILE A 102 -12.93 17.48 -4.67
C ILE A 102 -12.07 17.52 -3.37
N TYR A 103 -12.45 18.35 -2.39
CA TYR A 103 -11.71 18.43 -1.13
C TYR A 103 -11.86 17.18 -0.29
N ALA A 104 -13.08 16.64 -0.24
CA ALA A 104 -13.33 15.36 0.42
C ALA A 104 -12.63 14.20 -0.33
N PHE A 105 -12.58 14.25 -1.66
CA PHE A 105 -11.82 13.29 -2.45
C PHE A 105 -10.32 13.33 -2.13
N ILE A 106 -9.70 14.52 -2.03
CA ILE A 106 -8.29 14.69 -1.63
C ILE A 106 -8.03 14.09 -0.24
N ALA A 107 -8.95 14.34 0.72
CA ALA A 107 -8.84 13.75 2.06
C ALA A 107 -8.96 12.22 2.04
N LEU A 108 -9.87 11.66 1.26
CA LEU A 108 -10.02 10.21 1.10
C LEU A 108 -8.77 9.57 0.46
N ARG A 109 -8.15 10.22 -0.52
CA ARG A 109 -6.88 9.80 -1.11
C ARG A 109 -5.75 9.76 -0.08
N PHE A 110 -5.75 10.69 0.88
CA PHE A 110 -4.82 10.67 2.00
C PHE A 110 -5.01 9.41 2.87
N PHE A 111 -6.23 9.09 3.27
CA PHE A 111 -6.52 7.91 4.08
C PHE A 111 -6.30 6.60 3.31
N GLU A 112 -6.60 6.58 2.02
CA GLU A 112 -6.32 5.45 1.13
C GLU A 112 -4.82 5.15 1.09
N ALA A 113 -3.98 6.18 0.94
CA ALA A 113 -2.53 6.04 0.93
C ALA A 113 -1.97 5.54 2.27
N LEU A 114 -2.50 6.05 3.39
CA LEU A 114 -2.15 5.52 4.71
C LEU A 114 -2.45 4.04 4.81
N GLY A 115 -3.63 3.62 4.36
CA GLY A 115 -4.02 2.21 4.36
C GLY A 115 -3.14 1.35 3.44
N GLY A 116 -2.88 1.80 2.21
CA GLY A 116 -2.03 1.10 1.23
C GLY A 116 -0.58 0.96 1.68
N CYS A 117 -0.06 1.97 2.39
CA CYS A 117 1.29 1.95 2.94
C CYS A 117 1.50 0.80 3.93
N ALA A 118 0.50 0.47 4.74
CA ALA A 118 0.57 -0.65 5.68
C ALA A 118 0.92 -1.96 4.99
N GLY A 119 0.31 -2.23 3.83
CA GLY A 119 0.59 -3.42 3.03
C GLY A 119 2.07 -3.53 2.64
N VAL A 120 2.64 -2.45 2.14
CA VAL A 120 4.05 -2.39 1.69
C VAL A 120 5.02 -2.56 2.87
N VAL A 121 4.83 -1.78 3.94
CA VAL A 121 5.74 -1.79 5.10
C VAL A 121 5.71 -3.14 5.82
N ILE A 122 4.51 -3.67 6.05
CA ILE A 122 4.35 -4.92 6.80
C ILE A 122 4.80 -6.11 5.96
N ALA A 123 4.55 -6.12 4.65
CA ALA A 123 5.05 -7.17 3.78
C ALA A 123 6.59 -7.25 3.82
N ARG A 124 7.27 -6.10 3.74
CA ARG A 124 8.74 -6.04 3.87
C ARG A 124 9.23 -6.51 5.24
N ALA A 125 8.53 -6.10 6.31
CA ALA A 125 8.86 -6.51 7.67
C ALA A 125 8.74 -8.02 7.86
N ILE A 126 7.66 -8.64 7.35
CA ILE A 126 7.45 -10.10 7.42
C ILE A 126 8.56 -10.84 6.64
N VAL A 127 8.96 -10.34 5.47
CA VAL A 127 10.07 -10.95 4.71
C VAL A 127 11.36 -10.93 5.54
N ASN A 128 11.68 -9.80 6.15
CA ASN A 128 12.89 -9.68 7.00
C ASN A 128 12.83 -10.56 8.26
N ASP A 129 11.64 -10.79 8.82
CA ASP A 129 11.47 -11.60 10.03
C ASP A 129 11.56 -13.12 9.75
N LEU A 130 11.14 -13.56 8.56
CA LEU A 130 10.98 -14.98 8.24
C LEU A 130 12.09 -15.56 7.39
N PHE A 131 12.79 -14.75 6.60
CA PHE A 131 13.77 -15.21 5.62
C PHE A 131 15.17 -14.71 5.93
N GLU A 132 16.19 -15.51 5.58
CA GLU A 132 17.58 -15.08 5.65
C GLU A 132 17.87 -13.99 4.60
N ILE A 133 18.89 -13.15 4.85
CA ILE A 133 19.24 -11.99 4.01
C ILE A 133 19.35 -12.33 2.53
N LYS A 134 19.96 -13.48 2.20
CA LYS A 134 20.11 -13.94 0.80
C LYS A 134 18.77 -14.29 0.15
N GLU A 135 17.89 -14.95 0.89
CA GLU A 135 16.55 -15.32 0.40
C GLU A 135 15.63 -14.09 0.34
N ALA A 136 15.71 -13.22 1.34
CA ALA A 136 14.94 -11.98 1.40
C ALA A 136 15.20 -11.08 0.18
N ALA A 137 16.46 -10.98 -0.27
CA ALA A 137 16.81 -10.21 -1.46
C ALA A 137 16.10 -10.72 -2.73
N GLY A 138 16.02 -12.05 -2.92
CA GLY A 138 15.28 -12.66 -4.03
C GLY A 138 13.76 -12.40 -3.94
N ILE A 139 13.20 -12.44 -2.73
CA ILE A 139 11.78 -12.18 -2.50
C ILE A 139 11.46 -10.71 -2.76
N PHE A 140 12.31 -9.77 -2.33
CA PHE A 140 12.14 -8.35 -2.64
C PHE A 140 12.22 -8.08 -4.15
N ALA A 141 13.12 -8.74 -4.88
CA ALA A 141 13.17 -8.63 -6.33
C ALA A 141 11.87 -9.10 -6.99
N LEU A 142 11.30 -10.23 -6.55
CA LEU A 142 9.99 -10.70 -7.00
C LEU A 142 8.87 -9.70 -6.68
N MET A 143 8.84 -9.17 -5.45
CA MET A 143 7.85 -8.16 -5.05
C MET A 143 7.94 -6.90 -5.93
N MET A 144 9.15 -6.45 -6.28
CA MET A 144 9.36 -5.34 -7.20
C MET A 144 8.86 -5.65 -8.62
N VAL A 145 9.10 -6.85 -9.13
CA VAL A 145 8.59 -7.28 -10.45
C VAL A 145 7.06 -7.24 -10.46
N PHE A 146 6.40 -7.81 -9.43
CA PHE A 146 4.94 -7.74 -9.32
C PHE A 146 4.41 -6.31 -9.22
N SER A 147 5.11 -5.45 -8.47
CA SER A 147 4.75 -4.04 -8.35
C SER A 147 4.92 -3.26 -9.66
N SER A 148 5.90 -3.63 -10.50
CA SER A 148 6.13 -2.99 -11.80
C SER A 148 5.22 -3.50 -12.91
N LEU A 149 4.69 -4.72 -12.77
CA LEU A 149 3.74 -5.31 -13.72
C LEU A 149 2.28 -4.90 -13.44
N ALA A 150 2.05 -4.41 -12.24
CA ALA A 150 0.73 -3.92 -11.84
C ALA A 150 0.51 -2.49 -12.32
#